data_6f9163e8f3907851e91af44018a0b50d
#
_entry.id   6f9163e8f3907851e91af44018a0b50d
#
_cell.length_a   1.000
_cell.length_b   1.000
_cell.length_c   1.000
_cell.angle_alpha   90.00
_cell.angle_beta   90.00
_cell.angle_gamma   90.00
#
_symmetry.space_group_name_H-M   'P 1'
#
loop_
_entity.id
_entity.type
_entity.pdbx_description
1 polymer ?
#
loop_
_entity_poly.entity_id
_entity_poly.type
_entity_poly.pdbx_seq_one_letter_code
_entity_poly.pdbx_strand_id
1 'polypeptide(L)'
;DRLRSRGLGDVYKRQDWYRGVEYPKELERGYAFNEDLYVPGYFELKIKKGESVVFSAGLSEIKTTQLKQIADFEAKIRTPRDNFYHCLVNSAHQFYYHVDGENYILAGYPWFKCRARDMLIALPGLTLVNEEVEQFEMCMKTVEKGIREFMAGEPLSVKIHEIEHPDILLWAVWCIQQYAKMVSREACREKYGLLLEDIMKFLCQDKHPNLVLHDNGLLYTYGTNKAVTWMNSTVNGHPVIPRTGYIVEVNTLWYNALRFVRELSGEVGNNALTESLGALAEKSGKSFVNVFLNEYGYLLDYVDGNMMEWSVRPNMIFAVAFDYSPLNSSQKKGVLDIVTKELLTPKGLRSLSPKSGGYNPNYVGPQIQRDYAYHQGTAWPWLAGFYFEAYLRIYKMSGIGFIERYLIGYEDEMSSHCIGSISELFDGNPPFKGRGAISFAMNVAEILRILYLLSKYNY
;
A
#
# COMPACT_ATOMS: atom_id res chain seq x y z
N ASP A 1 21.79 -12.10 33.98
CA ASP A 1 21.03 -10.84 34.01
C ASP A 1 20.08 -10.85 35.18
N ARG A 2 20.20 -9.83 36.06
CA ARG A 2 19.38 -9.72 37.28
C ARG A 2 18.10 -8.96 36.96
N LEU A 3 16.96 -9.64 37.00
CA LEU A 3 15.65 -8.97 37.15
C LEU A 3 15.67 -8.16 38.45
N ARG A 4 15.75 -6.85 38.36
CA ARG A 4 15.62 -5.93 39.49
C ARG A 4 14.21 -5.36 39.51
N SER A 5 13.35 -5.87 40.40
CA SER A 5 12.10 -5.19 40.71
C SER A 5 12.33 -4.25 41.89
N ARG A 6 12.05 -2.94 41.73
CA ARG A 6 11.97 -1.99 42.84
C ARG A 6 10.52 -1.52 42.95
N GLY A 7 9.86 -1.82 44.05
CA GLY A 7 8.57 -1.24 44.42
C GLY A 7 7.32 -2.01 44.02
N LEU A 8 7.45 -3.22 43.53
CA LEU A 8 6.36 -4.16 43.28
C LEU A 8 6.43 -5.32 44.25
N GLY A 9 5.26 -5.84 44.69
CA GLY A 9 5.15 -6.94 45.66
C GLY A 9 6.09 -8.11 45.41
N ASP A 10 5.94 -9.21 46.12
CA ASP A 10 6.88 -10.32 46.09
C ASP A 10 7.14 -10.83 44.65
N VAL A 11 8.40 -10.73 44.21
CA VAL A 11 8.88 -11.37 42.98
C VAL A 11 9.27 -12.79 43.29
N TYR A 12 8.45 -13.72 42.90
CA TYR A 12 8.78 -15.14 43.03
C TYR A 12 9.68 -15.57 41.87
N LYS A 13 10.95 -15.85 42.19
CA LYS A 13 11.88 -16.47 41.24
C LYS A 13 11.63 -17.99 41.20
N ARG A 14 10.48 -18.40 40.67
CA ARG A 14 10.30 -19.78 40.24
C ARG A 14 10.62 -19.83 38.74
N GLN A 15 11.87 -20.13 38.44
CA GLN A 15 12.30 -20.45 37.08
C GLN A 15 11.68 -21.78 36.71
N ASP A 16 10.98 -21.80 35.58
CA ASP A 16 10.34 -23.01 35.05
C ASP A 16 10.32 -22.96 33.51
N TRP A 17 9.89 -24.06 32.92
CA TRP A 17 9.73 -24.18 31.47
C TRP A 17 8.27 -24.52 31.14
N TYR A 18 7.64 -23.74 30.29
CA TYR A 18 6.45 -24.17 29.60
C TYR A 18 6.87 -25.03 28.42
N ARG A 19 6.63 -26.32 28.50
CA ARG A 19 7.06 -27.32 27.54
C ARG A 19 5.98 -27.62 26.55
N GLY A 20 6.40 -27.80 25.26
CA GLY A 20 5.50 -28.18 24.17
C GLY A 20 4.39 -27.16 23.89
N VAL A 21 4.69 -25.86 23.96
CA VAL A 21 3.75 -24.79 23.55
C VAL A 21 3.52 -24.91 22.05
N GLU A 22 2.27 -25.08 21.64
CA GLU A 22 1.90 -25.31 20.24
C GLU A 22 1.33 -24.04 19.58
N TYR A 23 1.70 -23.84 18.30
CA TYR A 23 1.23 -22.77 17.43
C TYR A 23 0.45 -23.32 16.24
N PRO A 24 -0.88 -23.51 16.34
CA PRO A 24 -1.66 -24.15 15.29
C PRO A 24 -1.58 -23.48 13.93
N LYS A 25 -1.41 -22.15 13.88
CA LYS A 25 -1.24 -21.40 12.63
C LYS A 25 0.10 -21.67 11.94
N GLU A 26 1.14 -21.93 12.69
CA GLU A 26 2.43 -22.34 12.12
C GLU A 26 2.36 -23.76 11.57
N LEU A 27 1.62 -24.66 12.25
CA LEU A 27 1.33 -26.00 11.75
C LEU A 27 0.57 -25.94 10.39
N GLU A 28 -0.48 -25.10 10.29
CA GLU A 28 -1.22 -24.90 9.03
C GLU A 28 -0.31 -24.44 7.88
N ARG A 29 0.76 -23.72 8.20
CA ARG A 29 1.75 -23.19 7.24
C ARG A 29 2.88 -24.16 6.92
N GLY A 30 2.95 -25.31 7.60
CA GLY A 30 4.00 -26.30 7.44
C GLY A 30 5.34 -25.90 8.09
N TYR A 31 5.31 -25.03 9.09
CA TYR A 31 6.48 -24.64 9.88
C TYR A 31 6.62 -25.43 11.17
N ALA A 32 7.77 -25.30 11.84
CA ALA A 32 7.93 -25.76 13.21
C ALA A 32 6.91 -25.05 14.10
N PHE A 33 6.10 -25.81 14.82
CA PHE A 33 4.90 -25.28 15.48
C PHE A 33 4.89 -25.51 16.99
N ASN A 34 5.95 -26.03 17.58
CA ASN A 34 6.07 -26.22 19.01
C ASN A 34 7.44 -25.78 19.50
N GLU A 35 7.47 -25.28 20.72
CA GLU A 35 8.70 -24.91 21.42
C GLU A 35 8.56 -24.97 22.93
N ASP A 36 9.70 -25.01 23.63
CA ASP A 36 9.75 -24.86 25.06
C ASP A 36 10.11 -23.41 25.41
N LEU A 37 9.32 -22.77 26.28
CA LEU A 37 9.50 -21.38 26.68
C LEU A 37 10.03 -21.32 28.12
N TYR A 38 11.19 -20.68 28.30
CA TYR A 38 11.74 -20.42 29.61
C TYR A 38 11.03 -19.27 30.31
N VAL A 39 10.55 -19.53 31.55
CA VAL A 39 9.85 -18.54 32.36
C VAL A 39 10.80 -18.14 33.52
N PRO A 40 11.35 -16.91 33.49
CA PRO A 40 12.29 -16.46 34.52
C PRO A 40 11.62 -16.18 35.89
N GLY A 41 10.31 -16.07 35.93
CA GLY A 41 9.51 -15.80 37.12
C GLY A 41 8.17 -15.15 36.80
N TYR A 42 7.45 -14.75 37.82
CA TYR A 42 6.19 -14.03 37.71
C TYR A 42 6.09 -12.93 38.78
N PHE A 43 5.20 -11.96 38.48
CA PHE A 43 4.84 -10.90 39.43
C PHE A 43 3.46 -11.20 40.01
N GLU A 44 3.33 -11.13 41.31
CA GLU A 44 2.05 -11.26 42.01
C GLU A 44 1.69 -9.92 42.66
N LEU A 45 0.58 -9.35 42.29
CA LEU A 45 0.12 -8.04 42.73
C LEU A 45 -1.33 -8.09 43.18
N LYS A 46 -1.61 -7.49 44.36
CA LYS A 46 -2.98 -7.27 44.79
C LYS A 46 -3.46 -5.93 44.21
N ILE A 47 -4.57 -5.97 43.44
CA ILE A 47 -5.20 -4.78 42.83
C ILE A 47 -6.67 -4.72 43.26
N LYS A 48 -7.16 -3.51 43.57
CA LYS A 48 -8.56 -3.27 43.88
C LYS A 48 -9.27 -2.58 42.71
N LYS A 49 -10.61 -2.64 42.71
CA LYS A 49 -11.40 -1.93 41.70
C LYS A 49 -11.08 -0.42 41.71
N GLY A 50 -10.70 0.11 40.54
CA GLY A 50 -10.32 1.51 40.35
C GLY A 50 -8.84 1.80 40.55
N GLU A 51 -8.02 0.82 40.98
CA GLU A 51 -6.58 0.95 41.03
C GLU A 51 -5.96 0.57 39.67
N SER A 52 -4.86 1.22 39.32
CA SER A 52 -4.06 0.95 38.12
C SER A 52 -2.63 0.62 38.51
N VAL A 53 -2.08 -0.40 37.85
CA VAL A 53 -0.66 -0.73 37.95
C VAL A 53 -0.02 -0.49 36.61
N VAL A 54 1.11 0.23 36.59
CA VAL A 54 1.90 0.47 35.39
C VAL A 54 3.11 -0.43 35.42
N PHE A 55 3.20 -1.28 34.40
CA PHE A 55 4.35 -2.14 34.17
C PHE A 55 5.13 -1.63 32.95
N SER A 56 6.47 -1.60 33.06
CA SER A 56 7.35 -1.20 31.98
C SER A 56 8.44 -2.24 31.76
N ALA A 57 8.68 -2.57 30.50
CA ALA A 57 9.80 -3.38 30.06
C ALA A 57 10.53 -2.68 28.92
N GLY A 58 11.85 -2.62 28.96
CA GLY A 58 12.65 -1.94 27.94
C GLY A 58 14.14 -2.16 28.13
N LEU A 59 14.94 -1.64 27.22
CA LEU A 59 16.41 -1.73 27.26
C LEU A 59 17.07 -0.67 28.15
N SER A 60 16.32 0.39 28.50
CA SER A 60 16.76 1.45 29.38
C SER A 60 16.03 1.44 30.72
N GLU A 61 16.73 1.83 31.80
CA GLU A 61 16.12 1.92 33.14
C GLU A 61 15.24 3.18 33.24
N ILE A 62 13.97 2.99 33.57
CA ILE A 62 13.01 4.08 33.84
C ILE A 62 12.80 4.14 35.37
N LYS A 63 12.85 5.33 35.95
CA LYS A 63 12.54 5.51 37.36
C LYS A 63 11.08 5.19 37.64
N THR A 64 10.80 4.36 38.63
CA THR A 64 9.44 3.92 38.99
C THR A 64 8.50 5.10 39.30
N THR A 65 9.01 6.21 39.80
CA THR A 65 8.27 7.44 40.08
C THR A 65 7.76 8.15 38.80
N GLN A 66 8.36 7.86 37.66
CA GLN A 66 7.98 8.46 36.35
C GLN A 66 7.02 7.59 35.53
N LEU A 67 6.88 6.30 35.87
CA LEU A 67 6.09 5.35 35.07
C LEU A 67 4.64 5.78 34.90
N LYS A 68 3.99 6.21 35.99
CA LYS A 68 2.59 6.66 35.91
C LYS A 68 2.45 7.91 35.04
N GLN A 69 3.35 8.87 35.20
CA GLN A 69 3.34 10.11 34.40
C GLN A 69 3.54 9.82 32.92
N ILE A 70 4.45 8.91 32.56
CA ILE A 70 4.69 8.49 31.18
C ILE A 70 3.45 7.78 30.63
N ALA A 71 2.87 6.83 31.38
CA ALA A 71 1.66 6.12 30.96
C ALA A 71 0.46 7.06 30.76
N ASP A 72 0.26 8.02 31.67
CA ASP A 72 -0.82 9.02 31.56
C ASP A 72 -0.60 9.96 30.37
N PHE A 73 0.66 10.35 30.08
CA PHE A 73 1.02 11.13 28.93
C PHE A 73 0.73 10.36 27.62
N GLU A 74 1.21 9.13 27.52
CA GLU A 74 0.97 8.26 26.35
C GLU A 74 -0.52 8.02 26.11
N ALA A 75 -1.29 7.78 27.17
CA ALA A 75 -2.74 7.62 27.07
C ALA A 75 -3.44 8.90 26.59
N LYS A 76 -2.93 10.08 26.94
CA LYS A 76 -3.51 11.38 26.58
C LYS A 76 -3.26 11.77 25.13
N ILE A 77 -2.07 11.44 24.58
CA ILE A 77 -1.72 11.80 23.19
C ILE A 77 -2.31 10.84 22.16
N ARG A 78 -2.74 9.66 22.57
CA ARG A 78 -3.35 8.68 21.66
C ARG A 78 -4.76 9.08 21.28
N THR A 79 -5.10 8.93 20.00
CA THR A 79 -6.49 9.03 19.54
C THR A 79 -7.33 7.95 20.25
N PRO A 80 -8.47 8.29 20.88
CA PRO A 80 -9.37 7.28 21.48
C PRO A 80 -9.80 6.24 20.45
N ARG A 81 -9.88 4.96 20.85
CA ARG A 81 -10.35 3.86 19.98
C ARG A 81 -11.86 3.64 20.17
N ASP A 82 -12.65 4.67 20.00
CA ASP A 82 -14.08 4.71 20.26
C ASP A 82 -14.95 4.52 19.01
N ASN A 83 -14.34 4.58 17.82
CA ASN A 83 -15.01 4.34 16.54
C ASN A 83 -14.03 3.77 15.50
N PHE A 84 -14.57 3.33 14.38
CA PHE A 84 -13.81 2.72 13.27
C PHE A 84 -12.72 3.63 12.73
N TYR A 85 -13.05 4.91 12.46
CA TYR A 85 -12.08 5.89 11.96
C TYR A 85 -10.91 6.07 12.93
N HIS A 86 -11.18 6.29 14.22
CA HIS A 86 -10.15 6.45 15.24
C HIS A 86 -9.28 5.20 15.43
N CYS A 87 -9.84 4.01 15.26
CA CYS A 87 -9.05 2.77 15.23
C CYS A 87 -8.06 2.76 14.06
N LEU A 88 -8.51 3.19 12.86
CA LEU A 88 -7.65 3.27 11.68
C LEU A 88 -6.55 4.34 11.83
N VAL A 89 -6.85 5.51 12.42
CA VAL A 89 -5.86 6.56 12.71
C VAL A 89 -4.79 6.04 13.67
N ASN A 90 -5.18 5.33 14.75
CA ASN A 90 -4.21 4.69 15.63
C ASN A 90 -3.36 3.63 14.90
N SER A 91 -3.96 2.87 13.99
CA SER A 91 -3.24 1.90 13.18
C SER A 91 -2.25 2.59 12.23
N ALA A 92 -2.64 3.73 11.64
CA ALA A 92 -1.78 4.53 10.77
C ALA A 92 -0.48 4.94 11.47
N HIS A 93 -0.58 5.45 12.71
CA HIS A 93 0.58 5.89 13.50
C HIS A 93 1.55 4.74 13.84
N GLN A 94 1.09 3.48 13.85
CA GLN A 94 1.95 2.32 14.12
C GLN A 94 2.92 2.01 12.99
N PHE A 95 2.66 2.48 11.76
CA PHE A 95 3.54 2.26 10.62
C PHE A 95 4.70 3.25 10.52
N TYR A 96 4.66 4.37 11.27
CA TYR A 96 5.74 5.34 11.25
C TYR A 96 6.98 4.78 11.94
N TYR A 97 8.10 4.84 11.25
CA TYR A 97 9.38 4.34 11.72
C TYR A 97 10.48 5.38 11.51
N HIS A 98 11.12 5.78 12.59
CA HIS A 98 12.21 6.75 12.56
C HIS A 98 13.52 6.08 12.94
N VAL A 99 14.53 6.21 12.10
CA VAL A 99 15.87 5.66 12.34
C VAL A 99 16.93 6.45 11.58
N ASP A 100 18.09 6.65 12.19
CA ASP A 100 19.25 7.35 11.59
C ASP A 100 18.91 8.77 11.07
N GLY A 101 17.94 9.45 11.67
CA GLY A 101 17.50 10.78 11.27
C GLY A 101 16.53 10.82 10.08
N GLU A 102 16.14 9.67 9.54
CA GLU A 102 15.23 9.53 8.41
C GLU A 102 13.87 8.95 8.86
N ASN A 103 12.80 9.28 8.11
CA ASN A 103 11.43 8.87 8.42
C ASN A 103 10.91 7.92 7.34
N TYR A 104 10.32 6.82 7.79
CA TYR A 104 9.86 5.72 6.94
C TYR A 104 8.44 5.32 7.30
N ILE A 105 7.81 4.57 6.39
CA ILE A 105 6.60 3.78 6.66
C ILE A 105 6.96 2.31 6.50
N LEU A 106 6.67 1.51 7.54
CA LEU A 106 6.72 0.05 7.46
C LEU A 106 5.56 -0.45 6.61
N ALA A 107 5.81 -1.36 5.68
CA ALA A 107 4.78 -1.90 4.81
C ALA A 107 3.73 -2.73 5.58
N GLY A 108 4.13 -3.39 6.66
CA GLY A 108 3.20 -4.18 7.49
C GLY A 108 3.87 -5.01 8.57
N TYR A 109 3.06 -5.46 9.51
CA TYR A 109 3.48 -6.24 10.67
C TYR A 109 3.07 -7.71 10.53
N PRO A 110 3.93 -8.66 11.04
CA PRO A 110 5.17 -8.41 11.81
C PRO A 110 6.48 -8.45 11.00
N TRP A 111 6.46 -8.76 9.69
CA TRP A 111 7.70 -9.10 8.96
C TRP A 111 8.08 -8.18 7.81
N PHE A 112 7.18 -7.30 7.36
CA PHE A 112 7.52 -6.39 6.26
C PHE A 112 8.45 -5.26 6.70
N LYS A 113 9.31 -4.86 5.78
CA LYS A 113 10.23 -3.73 5.91
C LYS A 113 9.67 -2.48 5.23
N CYS A 114 10.50 -1.44 5.12
CA CYS A 114 10.19 -0.25 4.34
C CYS A 114 10.40 -0.54 2.85
N ARG A 115 9.32 -0.65 2.10
CA ARG A 115 9.31 -0.92 0.64
C ARG A 115 8.82 0.31 -0.08
N ALA A 116 9.50 0.71 -1.15
CA ALA A 116 9.22 1.96 -1.86
C ALA A 116 7.75 2.09 -2.31
N ARG A 117 7.22 1.06 -2.95
CA ARG A 117 5.83 1.05 -3.45
C ARG A 117 4.82 1.18 -2.33
N ASP A 118 4.98 0.37 -1.27
CA ASP A 118 4.07 0.37 -0.12
C ASP A 118 4.08 1.74 0.58
N MET A 119 5.26 2.37 0.73
CA MET A 119 5.38 3.71 1.28
C MET A 119 4.63 4.74 0.41
N LEU A 120 4.89 4.77 -0.90
CA LEU A 120 4.34 5.77 -1.82
C LEU A 120 2.83 5.66 -1.97
N ILE A 121 2.27 4.45 -1.99
CA ILE A 121 0.82 4.24 -2.06
C ILE A 121 0.16 4.57 -0.72
N ALA A 122 0.77 4.17 0.40
CA ALA A 122 0.20 4.37 1.72
C ALA A 122 0.30 5.81 2.23
N LEU A 123 1.38 6.53 1.87
CA LEU A 123 1.72 7.82 2.46
C LEU A 123 0.57 8.85 2.42
N PRO A 124 -0.14 9.08 1.30
CA PRO A 124 -1.25 10.04 1.28
C PRO A 124 -2.38 9.66 2.24
N GLY A 125 -2.74 8.37 2.29
CA GLY A 125 -3.84 7.87 3.13
C GLY A 125 -3.49 7.79 4.61
N LEU A 126 -2.22 7.60 4.98
CA LEU A 126 -1.81 7.58 6.38
C LEU A 126 -1.62 8.98 6.96
N THR A 127 -1.27 9.97 6.13
CA THR A 127 -0.87 11.32 6.59
C THR A 127 -1.82 12.42 6.13
N LEU A 128 -1.90 12.70 4.82
CA LEU A 128 -2.63 13.85 4.28
C LEU A 128 -4.12 13.85 4.60
N VAL A 129 -4.76 12.67 4.62
CA VAL A 129 -6.18 12.57 4.97
C VAL A 129 -6.46 12.88 6.45
N ASN A 130 -5.44 12.79 7.30
CA ASN A 130 -5.47 13.10 8.72
C ASN A 130 -4.90 14.50 9.02
N GLU A 131 -4.64 15.31 7.97
CA GLU A 131 -4.04 16.65 8.07
C GLU A 131 -2.59 16.65 8.60
N GLU A 132 -1.90 15.52 8.58
CA GLU A 132 -0.51 15.36 9.04
C GLU A 132 0.50 15.68 7.90
N VAL A 133 0.45 16.92 7.40
CA VAL A 133 1.26 17.37 6.25
C VAL A 133 2.76 17.29 6.55
N GLU A 134 3.18 17.65 7.75
CA GLU A 134 4.58 17.61 8.17
C GLU A 134 5.13 16.16 8.14
N GLN A 135 4.33 15.19 8.61
CA GLN A 135 4.71 13.78 8.57
C GLN A 135 4.85 13.27 7.13
N PHE A 136 3.96 13.70 6.22
CA PHE A 136 4.10 13.43 4.80
C PHE A 136 5.44 13.93 4.26
N GLU A 137 5.75 15.20 4.52
CA GLU A 137 6.96 15.85 4.02
C GLU A 137 8.24 15.22 4.56
N MET A 138 8.26 14.84 5.84
CA MET A 138 9.40 14.12 6.44
C MET A 138 9.64 12.76 5.76
N CYS A 139 8.59 11.99 5.49
CA CYS A 139 8.72 10.71 4.78
C CYS A 139 9.12 10.92 3.32
N MET A 140 8.50 11.89 2.62
CA MET A 140 8.84 12.19 1.23
C MET A 140 10.27 12.67 1.06
N LYS A 141 10.85 13.39 2.01
CA LYS A 141 12.26 13.77 1.99
C LYS A 141 13.17 12.54 1.96
N THR A 142 12.87 11.51 2.75
CA THR A 142 13.61 10.24 2.75
C THR A 142 13.45 9.50 1.42
N VAL A 143 12.22 9.45 0.88
CA VAL A 143 11.94 8.83 -0.43
C VAL A 143 12.66 9.58 -1.55
N GLU A 144 12.60 10.91 -1.58
CA GLU A 144 13.29 11.73 -2.58
C GLU A 144 14.79 11.47 -2.58
N LYS A 145 15.42 11.39 -1.40
CA LYS A 145 16.82 11.07 -1.28
C LYS A 145 17.15 9.74 -1.96
N GLY A 146 16.41 8.68 -1.66
CA GLY A 146 16.59 7.38 -2.30
C GLY A 146 16.34 7.39 -3.81
N ILE A 147 15.32 8.12 -4.28
CA ILE A 147 15.06 8.28 -5.74
C ILE A 147 16.22 8.99 -6.43
N ARG A 148 16.77 10.06 -5.84
CA ARG A 148 17.92 10.78 -6.42
C ARG A 148 19.17 9.92 -6.45
N GLU A 149 19.49 9.18 -5.38
CA GLU A 149 20.59 8.21 -5.34
C GLU A 149 20.41 7.13 -6.41
N PHE A 150 19.22 6.57 -6.56
CA PHE A 150 18.91 5.60 -7.62
C PHE A 150 19.10 6.17 -9.03
N MET A 151 18.55 7.37 -9.32
CA MET A 151 18.69 8.00 -10.62
C MET A 151 20.12 8.40 -10.95
N ALA A 152 20.93 8.69 -9.94
CA ALA A 152 22.37 8.98 -10.08
C ALA A 152 23.23 7.71 -10.26
N GLY A 153 22.67 6.52 -10.03
CA GLY A 153 23.41 5.26 -10.02
C GLY A 153 24.30 5.09 -8.79
N GLU A 154 23.99 5.79 -7.70
CA GLU A 154 24.70 5.75 -6.43
C GLU A 154 24.16 4.65 -5.52
N PRO A 155 24.98 4.13 -4.59
CA PRO A 155 24.48 3.22 -3.55
C PRO A 155 23.45 3.90 -2.65
N LEU A 156 22.36 3.20 -2.35
CA LEU A 156 21.30 3.73 -1.48
C LEU A 156 21.81 3.89 -0.04
N SER A 157 21.70 5.09 0.50
CA SER A 157 21.97 5.41 1.90
C SER A 157 20.73 5.24 2.79
N VAL A 158 19.54 5.19 2.19
CA VAL A 158 18.26 5.02 2.86
C VAL A 158 17.87 3.55 2.99
N LYS A 159 17.05 3.22 4.01
CA LYS A 159 16.58 1.85 4.29
C LYS A 159 15.28 1.55 3.53
N ILE A 160 15.21 1.91 2.26
CA ILE A 160 14.07 1.65 1.37
C ILE A 160 14.44 0.54 0.41
N HIS A 161 13.61 -0.52 0.36
CA HIS A 161 13.79 -1.63 -0.53
C HIS A 161 12.97 -1.46 -1.83
N GLU A 162 13.44 -2.09 -2.92
CA GLU A 162 12.71 -2.18 -4.20
C GLU A 162 12.53 -0.82 -4.90
N ILE A 163 13.39 0.16 -4.63
CA ILE A 163 13.27 1.52 -5.24
C ILE A 163 13.56 1.49 -6.75
N GLU A 164 14.30 0.49 -7.22
CA GLU A 164 14.65 0.25 -8.61
C GLU A 164 13.53 -0.40 -9.44
N HIS A 165 12.39 -0.73 -8.84
CA HIS A 165 11.28 -1.31 -9.58
C HIS A 165 10.67 -0.31 -10.58
N PRO A 166 10.19 -0.79 -11.75
CA PRO A 166 9.78 0.08 -12.86
C PRO A 166 8.68 1.08 -12.54
N ASP A 167 7.77 0.73 -11.65
CA ASP A 167 6.62 1.55 -11.29
C ASP A 167 6.87 2.59 -10.19
N ILE A 168 8.04 2.52 -9.50
CA ILE A 168 8.29 3.35 -8.31
C ILE A 168 8.35 4.85 -8.61
N LEU A 169 9.08 5.26 -9.65
CA LEU A 169 9.14 6.66 -10.03
C LEU A 169 7.76 7.21 -10.41
N LEU A 170 6.92 6.40 -11.02
CA LEU A 170 5.57 6.77 -11.41
C LEU A 170 4.62 6.85 -10.19
N TRP A 171 4.77 5.94 -9.21
CA TRP A 171 4.05 6.04 -7.93
C TRP A 171 4.50 7.26 -7.13
N ALA A 172 5.78 7.66 -7.21
CA ALA A 172 6.24 8.90 -6.59
C ALA A 172 5.54 10.12 -7.19
N VAL A 173 5.39 10.18 -8.52
CA VAL A 173 4.61 11.24 -9.17
C VAL A 173 3.15 11.24 -8.71
N TRP A 174 2.51 10.08 -8.61
CA TRP A 174 1.13 9.97 -8.11
C TRP A 174 1.02 10.41 -6.64
N CYS A 175 1.95 10.02 -5.79
CA CYS A 175 2.00 10.41 -4.38
C CYS A 175 2.12 11.95 -4.23
N ILE A 176 3.02 12.57 -4.98
CA ILE A 176 3.19 14.02 -5.03
C ILE A 176 1.94 14.72 -5.59
N GLN A 177 1.26 14.10 -6.57
CA GLN A 177 -0.02 14.60 -7.07
C GLN A 177 -1.09 14.64 -5.98
N GLN A 178 -1.13 13.66 -5.05
CA GLN A 178 -2.06 13.72 -3.92
C GLN A 178 -1.72 14.89 -2.98
N TYR A 179 -0.44 15.18 -2.76
CA TYR A 179 -0.03 16.38 -2.03
C TYR A 179 -0.53 17.67 -2.71
N ALA A 180 -0.38 17.77 -4.03
CA ALA A 180 -0.89 18.92 -4.78
C ALA A 180 -2.41 19.10 -4.64
N LYS A 181 -3.17 18.00 -4.54
CA LYS A 181 -4.63 18.01 -4.39
C LYS A 181 -5.10 18.37 -2.98
N MET A 182 -4.40 17.89 -1.96
CA MET A 182 -4.85 17.96 -0.57
C MET A 182 -4.24 19.16 0.17
N VAL A 183 -3.07 19.62 -0.24
CA VAL A 183 -2.38 20.75 0.36
C VAL A 183 -2.46 21.97 -0.57
N SER A 184 -1.64 22.03 -1.61
CA SER A 184 -1.60 23.13 -2.56
C SER A 184 -0.74 22.78 -3.79
N ARG A 185 -1.18 23.20 -4.97
CA ARG A 185 -0.39 23.06 -6.22
C ARG A 185 0.88 23.92 -6.16
N GLU A 186 0.78 25.12 -5.56
CA GLU A 186 1.91 26.01 -5.39
C GLU A 186 2.98 25.41 -4.47
N ALA A 187 2.62 24.95 -3.28
CA ALA A 187 3.53 24.26 -2.37
C ALA A 187 4.13 23.00 -2.99
N CYS A 188 3.33 22.23 -3.74
CA CYS A 188 3.81 21.07 -4.49
C CYS A 188 4.91 21.44 -5.50
N ARG A 189 4.69 22.50 -6.25
CA ARG A 189 5.65 23.00 -7.25
C ARG A 189 6.94 23.48 -6.60
N GLU A 190 6.85 24.23 -5.53
CA GLU A 190 8.01 24.74 -4.79
C GLU A 190 8.86 23.59 -4.20
N LYS A 191 8.20 22.60 -3.61
CA LYS A 191 8.90 21.50 -2.92
C LYS A 191 9.36 20.38 -3.86
N TYR A 192 8.53 19.99 -4.80
CA TYR A 192 8.72 18.77 -5.60
C TYR A 192 8.85 19.01 -7.10
N GLY A 193 8.71 20.26 -7.58
CA GLY A 193 8.75 20.56 -9.02
C GLY A 193 10.00 20.06 -9.71
N LEU A 194 11.18 20.31 -9.12
CA LEU A 194 12.46 19.84 -9.66
C LEU A 194 12.56 18.30 -9.68
N LEU A 195 12.09 17.62 -8.61
CA LEU A 195 12.08 16.16 -8.57
C LEU A 195 11.20 15.59 -9.68
N LEU A 196 10.01 16.15 -9.88
CA LEU A 196 9.08 15.73 -10.93
C LEU A 196 9.70 15.90 -12.33
N GLU A 197 10.33 17.03 -12.60
CA GLU A 197 11.03 17.26 -13.86
C GLU A 197 12.18 16.27 -14.08
N ASP A 198 12.99 16.01 -13.05
CA ASP A 198 14.11 15.08 -13.11
C ASP A 198 13.63 13.64 -13.37
N ILE A 199 12.57 13.20 -12.72
CA ILE A 199 11.92 11.90 -12.99
C ILE A 199 11.48 11.81 -14.45
N MET A 200 10.77 12.83 -14.96
CA MET A 200 10.30 12.81 -16.35
C MET A 200 11.46 12.78 -17.35
N LYS A 201 12.51 13.57 -17.13
CA LYS A 201 13.74 13.55 -17.95
C LYS A 201 14.42 12.19 -17.91
N PHE A 202 14.54 11.59 -16.73
CA PHE A 202 15.14 10.27 -16.54
C PHE A 202 14.42 9.18 -17.33
N LEU A 203 13.08 9.16 -17.27
CA LEU A 203 12.25 8.20 -18.00
C LEU A 203 12.24 8.45 -19.51
N CYS A 204 12.15 9.72 -19.95
CA CYS A 204 12.19 10.08 -21.37
C CYS A 204 13.55 9.84 -22.05
N GLN A 205 14.61 9.70 -21.27
CA GLN A 205 15.98 9.44 -21.76
C GLN A 205 16.37 7.95 -21.66
N ASP A 206 15.40 7.05 -21.42
CA ASP A 206 15.61 5.59 -21.28
C ASP A 206 16.71 5.21 -20.28
N LYS A 207 16.84 6.00 -19.19
CA LYS A 207 17.88 5.75 -18.18
C LYS A 207 17.48 4.69 -17.14
N HIS A 208 16.19 4.32 -17.09
CA HIS A 208 15.73 3.30 -16.17
C HIS A 208 16.12 1.91 -16.65
N PRO A 209 16.75 1.05 -15.81
CA PRO A 209 17.30 -0.24 -16.27
C PRO A 209 16.25 -1.25 -16.75
N ASN A 210 14.98 -1.08 -16.35
CA ASN A 210 13.90 -2.02 -16.67
C ASN A 210 12.73 -1.38 -17.42
N LEU A 211 12.85 -0.13 -17.87
CA LEU A 211 11.84 0.58 -18.68
C LEU A 211 12.47 1.19 -19.90
N VAL A 212 11.76 1.10 -21.02
CA VAL A 212 12.13 1.80 -22.27
C VAL A 212 10.90 2.52 -22.83
N LEU A 213 11.08 3.77 -23.21
CA LEU A 213 10.05 4.55 -23.89
C LEU A 213 10.06 4.22 -25.38
N HIS A 214 9.04 3.55 -25.86
CA HIS A 214 8.90 3.22 -27.27
C HIS A 214 8.35 4.36 -28.12
N ASP A 215 8.56 4.28 -29.43
CA ASP A 215 8.10 5.27 -30.41
C ASP A 215 6.59 5.52 -30.36
N ASN A 216 5.78 4.58 -29.91
CA ASN A 216 4.35 4.76 -29.73
C ASN A 216 3.99 5.59 -28.47
N GLY A 217 4.96 6.01 -27.67
CA GLY A 217 4.79 6.81 -26.46
C GLY A 217 4.43 5.99 -25.21
N LEU A 218 4.44 4.66 -25.28
CA LEU A 218 4.23 3.77 -24.14
C LEU A 218 5.55 3.31 -23.56
N LEU A 219 5.55 3.03 -22.24
CA LEU A 219 6.67 2.41 -21.54
C LEU A 219 6.61 0.88 -21.68
N TYR A 220 7.66 0.31 -22.21
CA TYR A 220 7.89 -1.12 -22.26
C TYR A 220 8.68 -1.56 -21.03
N THR A 221 8.25 -2.62 -20.36
CA THR A 221 8.81 -3.13 -19.11
C THR A 221 9.47 -4.50 -19.31
N TYR A 222 10.70 -4.67 -18.84
CA TYR A 222 11.40 -5.95 -18.86
C TYR A 222 11.16 -6.72 -17.56
N GLY A 223 10.27 -7.71 -17.59
CA GLY A 223 9.81 -8.44 -16.42
C GLY A 223 9.79 -9.96 -16.54
N THR A 224 10.39 -10.55 -17.60
CA THR A 224 10.33 -12.01 -17.85
C THR A 224 10.90 -12.82 -16.68
N ASN A 225 12.00 -12.37 -16.08
CA ASN A 225 12.71 -13.08 -15.00
C ASN A 225 12.67 -12.32 -13.66
N LYS A 226 11.91 -11.24 -13.57
CA LYS A 226 11.80 -10.40 -12.37
C LYS A 226 10.36 -9.99 -12.13
N ALA A 227 9.98 -9.92 -10.87
CA ALA A 227 8.75 -9.23 -10.48
C ALA A 227 8.96 -7.72 -10.64
N VAL A 228 8.07 -7.04 -11.35
CA VAL A 228 8.26 -5.63 -11.76
C VAL A 228 7.20 -4.67 -11.24
N THR A 229 6.11 -5.20 -10.65
CA THR A 229 5.02 -4.41 -10.06
C THR A 229 4.61 -4.98 -8.71
N TRP A 230 3.43 -4.58 -8.21
CA TRP A 230 2.91 -5.10 -6.95
C TRP A 230 2.60 -6.61 -6.98
N MET A 231 2.38 -7.20 -8.17
CA MET A 231 2.22 -8.66 -8.35
C MET A 231 3.59 -9.35 -8.34
N ASN A 232 4.23 -9.36 -7.18
CA ASN A 232 5.64 -9.67 -7.01
C ASN A 232 5.94 -11.03 -6.36
N SER A 233 4.96 -11.93 -6.29
CA SER A 233 5.20 -13.28 -5.77
C SER A 233 6.17 -14.08 -6.64
N THR A 234 7.10 -14.77 -6.00
CA THR A 234 8.11 -15.59 -6.67
C THR A 234 8.17 -16.98 -6.07
N VAL A 235 8.39 -17.98 -6.91
CA VAL A 235 8.66 -19.37 -6.51
C VAL A 235 9.98 -19.81 -7.12
N ASN A 236 10.89 -20.30 -6.30
CA ASN A 236 12.26 -20.67 -6.73
C ASN A 236 12.99 -19.55 -7.49
N GLY A 237 12.77 -18.30 -7.10
CA GLY A 237 13.38 -17.12 -7.74
C GLY A 237 12.72 -16.65 -9.04
N HIS A 238 11.67 -17.32 -9.51
CA HIS A 238 10.94 -16.93 -10.71
C HIS A 238 9.58 -16.30 -10.36
N PRO A 239 9.16 -15.23 -11.05
CA PRO A 239 7.83 -14.65 -10.87
C PRO A 239 6.73 -15.69 -11.11
N VAL A 240 5.75 -15.77 -10.22
CA VAL A 240 4.54 -16.59 -10.43
C VAL A 240 3.71 -16.02 -11.60
N ILE A 241 3.74 -14.71 -11.74
CA ILE A 241 3.09 -13.97 -12.82
C ILE A 241 4.17 -13.16 -13.54
N PRO A 242 4.87 -13.75 -14.53
CA PRO A 242 5.82 -12.97 -15.33
C PRO A 242 5.06 -11.96 -16.18
N ARG A 243 5.40 -10.69 -16.04
CA ARG A 243 4.77 -9.57 -16.75
C ARG A 243 5.84 -8.78 -17.47
N THR A 244 5.84 -8.87 -18.77
CA THR A 244 6.79 -8.20 -19.68
C THR A 244 6.01 -7.48 -20.78
N GLY A 245 6.57 -6.43 -21.34
CA GLY A 245 5.92 -5.66 -22.39
C GLY A 245 5.24 -4.41 -21.88
N TYR A 246 4.17 -4.01 -22.54
CA TYR A 246 3.32 -2.91 -22.08
C TYR A 246 2.43 -3.41 -20.95
N ILE A 247 2.66 -2.95 -19.72
CA ILE A 247 1.89 -3.30 -18.54
C ILE A 247 0.84 -2.20 -18.28
N VAL A 248 -0.40 -2.58 -18.04
CA VAL A 248 -1.54 -1.64 -18.02
C VAL A 248 -1.42 -0.59 -16.92
N GLU A 249 -1.09 -0.97 -15.67
CA GLU A 249 -0.96 0.00 -14.59
C GLU A 249 0.29 0.88 -14.73
N VAL A 250 1.39 0.37 -15.27
CA VAL A 250 2.60 1.17 -15.54
C VAL A 250 2.28 2.26 -16.56
N ASN A 251 1.60 1.91 -17.65
CA ASN A 251 1.23 2.86 -18.69
C ASN A 251 0.08 3.80 -18.28
N THR A 252 -0.78 3.37 -17.36
CA THR A 252 -1.77 4.24 -16.72
C THR A 252 -1.10 5.31 -15.84
N LEU A 253 -0.17 4.90 -14.99
CA LEU A 253 0.63 5.81 -14.16
C LEU A 253 1.46 6.76 -15.02
N TRP A 254 2.05 6.25 -16.12
CA TRP A 254 2.80 7.05 -17.08
C TRP A 254 1.95 8.15 -17.71
N TYR A 255 0.77 7.80 -18.24
CA TYR A 255 -0.12 8.79 -18.81
C TYR A 255 -0.55 9.86 -17.79
N ASN A 256 -0.88 9.42 -16.56
CA ASN A 256 -1.23 10.33 -15.47
C ASN A 256 -0.04 11.27 -15.14
N ALA A 257 1.18 10.74 -15.09
CA ALA A 257 2.39 11.52 -14.82
C ALA A 257 2.66 12.57 -15.91
N LEU A 258 2.58 12.19 -17.18
CA LEU A 258 2.72 13.10 -18.33
C LEU A 258 1.76 14.29 -18.22
N ARG A 259 0.49 14.02 -17.94
CA ARG A 259 -0.54 15.04 -17.84
C ARG A 259 -0.38 15.93 -16.61
N PHE A 260 -0.10 15.35 -15.45
CA PHE A 260 0.07 16.11 -14.21
C PHE A 260 1.29 17.03 -14.26
N VAL A 261 2.45 16.49 -14.64
CA VAL A 261 3.69 17.29 -14.69
C VAL A 261 3.61 18.36 -15.77
N ARG A 262 2.99 18.06 -16.93
CA ARG A 262 2.71 19.06 -17.97
C ARG A 262 1.93 20.25 -17.42
N GLU A 263 0.85 20.01 -16.71
CA GLU A 263 0.01 21.09 -16.15
C GLU A 263 0.76 21.91 -15.11
N LEU A 264 1.47 21.23 -14.20
CA LEU A 264 2.24 21.89 -13.14
C LEU A 264 3.36 22.77 -13.70
N SER A 265 4.09 22.29 -14.73
CA SER A 265 5.15 23.04 -15.43
C SER A 265 4.59 24.20 -16.25
N GLY A 266 3.41 24.06 -16.83
CA GLY A 266 2.74 25.12 -17.58
C GLY A 266 2.38 26.34 -16.74
N GLU A 267 2.07 26.15 -15.46
CA GLU A 267 1.77 27.22 -14.51
C GLU A 267 2.95 28.16 -14.24
N VAL A 268 4.18 27.73 -14.48
CA VAL A 268 5.41 28.54 -14.31
C VAL A 268 6.03 28.96 -15.63
N GLY A 269 5.35 28.71 -16.76
CA GLY A 269 5.81 29.13 -18.08
C GLY A 269 6.99 28.31 -18.63
N ASN A 270 7.22 27.08 -18.17
CA ASN A 270 8.19 26.14 -18.75
C ASN A 270 7.63 25.55 -20.05
N ASN A 271 7.55 26.39 -21.12
CA ASN A 271 6.86 26.05 -22.38
C ASN A 271 7.50 24.84 -23.08
N ALA A 272 8.83 24.72 -23.09
CA ALA A 272 9.50 23.62 -23.78
C ALA A 272 9.14 22.25 -23.17
N LEU A 273 9.17 22.13 -21.86
CA LEU A 273 8.76 20.90 -21.18
C LEU A 273 7.27 20.64 -21.35
N THR A 274 6.43 21.67 -21.21
CA THR A 274 4.97 21.59 -21.37
C THR A 274 4.57 21.08 -22.75
N GLU A 275 5.21 21.58 -23.81
CA GLU A 275 4.95 21.15 -25.20
C GLU A 275 5.40 19.72 -25.45
N SER A 276 6.63 19.38 -25.00
CA SER A 276 7.19 18.02 -25.13
C SER A 276 6.32 16.97 -24.43
N LEU A 277 5.99 17.20 -23.16
CA LEU A 277 5.12 16.29 -22.41
C LEU A 277 3.70 16.25 -22.99
N GLY A 278 3.20 17.35 -23.53
CA GLY A 278 1.89 17.42 -24.21
C GLY A 278 1.82 16.53 -25.44
N ALA A 279 2.80 16.64 -26.34
CA ALA A 279 2.87 15.81 -27.54
C ALA A 279 3.00 14.31 -27.19
N LEU A 280 3.80 14.00 -26.17
CA LEU A 280 4.00 12.63 -25.70
C LEU A 280 2.72 12.08 -25.05
N ALA A 281 2.00 12.88 -24.25
CA ALA A 281 0.72 12.48 -23.66
C ALA A 281 -0.36 12.17 -24.71
N GLU A 282 -0.46 12.98 -25.76
CA GLU A 282 -1.40 12.69 -26.85
C GLU A 282 -1.08 11.37 -27.55
N LYS A 283 0.19 11.14 -27.85
CA LYS A 283 0.68 9.91 -28.47
C LYS A 283 0.43 8.70 -27.57
N SER A 284 0.84 8.78 -26.31
CA SER A 284 0.65 7.75 -25.30
C SER A 284 -0.84 7.41 -25.09
N GLY A 285 -1.70 8.42 -25.00
CA GLY A 285 -3.14 8.22 -24.81
C GLY A 285 -3.82 7.46 -25.96
N LYS A 286 -3.47 7.80 -27.21
CA LYS A 286 -3.98 7.06 -28.39
C LYS A 286 -3.48 5.64 -28.41
N SER A 287 -2.18 5.44 -28.17
CA SER A 287 -1.55 4.10 -28.13
C SER A 287 -2.10 3.25 -27.00
N PHE A 288 -2.34 3.84 -25.82
CA PHE A 288 -2.93 3.13 -24.68
C PHE A 288 -4.27 2.48 -25.04
N VAL A 289 -5.18 3.24 -25.61
CA VAL A 289 -6.50 2.73 -26.03
C VAL A 289 -6.34 1.62 -27.08
N ASN A 290 -5.48 1.83 -28.08
CA ASN A 290 -5.27 0.86 -29.16
C ASN A 290 -4.63 -0.45 -28.68
N VAL A 291 -3.75 -0.38 -27.68
CA VAL A 291 -3.01 -1.56 -27.18
C VAL A 291 -3.81 -2.33 -26.13
N PHE A 292 -4.47 -1.63 -25.20
CA PHE A 292 -5.06 -2.27 -24.05
C PHE A 292 -6.56 -2.52 -24.15
N LEU A 293 -7.32 -1.66 -24.82
CA LEU A 293 -8.77 -1.82 -24.88
C LEU A 293 -9.15 -2.94 -25.86
N ASN A 294 -9.76 -3.98 -25.33
CA ASN A 294 -10.21 -5.12 -26.13
C ASN A 294 -11.64 -4.97 -26.62
N GLU A 295 -12.08 -5.87 -27.49
CA GLU A 295 -13.41 -5.90 -28.09
C GLU A 295 -14.56 -6.07 -27.08
N TYR A 296 -14.28 -6.57 -25.87
CA TYR A 296 -15.27 -6.74 -24.80
C TYR A 296 -15.38 -5.51 -23.89
N GLY A 297 -14.63 -4.43 -24.18
CA GLY A 297 -14.73 -3.16 -23.48
C GLY A 297 -13.99 -3.09 -22.14
N TYR A 298 -13.02 -4.00 -21.90
CA TYR A 298 -12.11 -3.92 -20.76
C TYR A 298 -10.64 -3.90 -21.21
N LEU A 299 -9.70 -3.72 -20.27
CA LEU A 299 -8.29 -3.58 -20.61
C LEU A 299 -7.54 -4.90 -20.39
N LEU A 300 -6.68 -5.23 -21.35
CA LEU A 300 -5.70 -6.31 -21.20
C LEU A 300 -4.74 -6.00 -20.06
N ASP A 301 -4.28 -7.01 -19.33
CA ASP A 301 -3.37 -6.82 -18.20
C ASP A 301 -1.96 -6.42 -18.64
N TYR A 302 -1.44 -7.09 -19.67
CA TYR A 302 -0.22 -6.69 -20.37
C TYR A 302 -0.22 -7.19 -21.83
N VAL A 303 0.62 -6.55 -22.65
CA VAL A 303 0.80 -6.90 -24.07
C VAL A 303 2.30 -6.94 -24.39
N ASP A 304 2.78 -8.07 -24.94
CA ASP A 304 4.14 -8.27 -25.41
C ASP A 304 4.16 -8.82 -26.83
N GLY A 305 4.35 -7.93 -27.80
CA GLY A 305 4.22 -8.28 -29.22
C GLY A 305 2.83 -8.84 -29.54
N ASN A 306 2.78 -10.13 -29.93
CA ASN A 306 1.53 -10.84 -30.22
C ASN A 306 0.91 -11.53 -28.99
N MET A 307 1.60 -11.53 -27.87
CA MET A 307 1.08 -12.09 -26.60
C MET A 307 0.21 -11.04 -25.92
N MET A 308 -1.04 -11.39 -25.69
CA MET A 308 -2.04 -10.55 -25.01
C MET A 308 -2.57 -11.29 -23.78
N GLU A 309 -2.45 -10.68 -22.59
CA GLU A 309 -3.01 -11.28 -21.38
C GLU A 309 -4.45 -10.82 -21.17
N TRP A 310 -5.38 -11.76 -21.42
CA TRP A 310 -6.83 -11.53 -21.36
C TRP A 310 -7.45 -11.71 -19.99
N SER A 311 -6.70 -12.21 -19.03
CA SER A 311 -7.21 -12.43 -17.68
C SER A 311 -7.72 -11.14 -17.07
N VAL A 312 -8.93 -11.18 -16.52
CA VAL A 312 -9.49 -10.04 -15.80
C VAL A 312 -8.77 -9.91 -14.46
N ARG A 313 -7.94 -8.89 -14.36
CA ARG A 313 -7.16 -8.51 -13.18
C ARG A 313 -7.49 -7.08 -12.74
N PRO A 314 -7.27 -6.72 -11.47
CA PRO A 314 -7.69 -5.42 -10.92
C PRO A 314 -6.88 -4.23 -11.45
N ASN A 315 -5.74 -4.46 -12.09
CA ASN A 315 -4.79 -3.43 -12.51
C ASN A 315 -5.41 -2.38 -13.45
N MET A 316 -6.41 -2.77 -14.24
CA MET A 316 -7.13 -1.86 -15.11
C MET A 316 -7.91 -0.75 -14.38
N ILE A 317 -8.19 -0.92 -13.07
CA ILE A 317 -9.00 0.05 -12.31
C ILE A 317 -8.29 1.41 -12.19
N PHE A 318 -6.96 1.43 -12.19
CA PHE A 318 -6.20 2.67 -12.11
C PHE A 318 -6.49 3.61 -13.28
N ALA A 319 -6.77 3.05 -14.47
CA ALA A 319 -7.15 3.85 -15.65
C ALA A 319 -8.50 4.56 -15.48
N VAL A 320 -9.33 4.16 -14.53
CA VAL A 320 -10.60 4.81 -14.18
C VAL A 320 -10.45 5.72 -12.95
N ALA A 321 -9.63 5.31 -11.99
CA ALA A 321 -9.45 6.00 -10.72
C ALA A 321 -8.62 7.28 -10.82
N PHE A 322 -7.60 7.34 -11.67
CA PHE A 322 -6.69 8.49 -11.72
C PHE A 322 -7.33 9.74 -12.34
N ASP A 323 -6.80 10.90 -11.97
CA ASP A 323 -7.30 12.19 -12.43
C ASP A 323 -7.17 12.32 -13.96
N TYR A 324 -6.05 11.87 -14.50
CA TYR A 324 -5.80 11.85 -15.93
C TYR A 324 -5.88 10.43 -16.47
N SER A 325 -6.81 10.21 -17.35
CA SER A 325 -7.11 8.91 -17.96
C SER A 325 -7.20 9.04 -19.47
N PRO A 326 -6.63 8.12 -20.24
CA PRO A 326 -6.78 8.10 -21.69
C PRO A 326 -8.16 7.60 -22.15
N LEU A 327 -8.96 7.04 -21.22
CA LEU A 327 -10.27 6.45 -21.52
C LEU A 327 -11.39 7.50 -21.55
N ASN A 328 -12.33 7.36 -22.47
CA ASN A 328 -13.58 8.11 -22.45
C ASN A 328 -14.57 7.57 -21.39
N SER A 329 -15.69 8.27 -21.18
CA SER A 329 -16.67 7.92 -20.15
C SER A 329 -17.29 6.53 -20.32
N SER A 330 -17.57 6.10 -21.56
CA SER A 330 -18.13 4.78 -21.86
C SER A 330 -17.12 3.67 -21.57
N GLN A 331 -15.86 3.87 -21.96
CA GLN A 331 -14.76 2.93 -21.71
C GLN A 331 -14.47 2.80 -20.20
N LYS A 332 -14.44 3.92 -19.47
CA LYS A 332 -14.32 3.91 -18.00
C LYS A 332 -15.42 3.10 -17.33
N LYS A 333 -16.67 3.29 -17.82
CA LYS A 333 -17.79 2.52 -17.29
C LYS A 333 -17.66 1.03 -17.59
N GLY A 334 -17.27 0.63 -18.79
CA GLY A 334 -17.03 -0.77 -19.15
C GLY A 334 -15.97 -1.43 -18.28
N VAL A 335 -14.85 -0.74 -18.04
CA VAL A 335 -13.80 -1.22 -17.13
C VAL A 335 -14.32 -1.36 -15.69
N LEU A 336 -15.05 -0.37 -15.17
CA LEU A 336 -15.62 -0.46 -13.82
C LEU A 336 -16.62 -1.60 -13.69
N ASP A 337 -17.49 -1.78 -14.69
CA ASP A 337 -18.52 -2.83 -14.69
C ASP A 337 -17.90 -4.23 -14.64
N ILE A 338 -16.85 -4.51 -15.41
CA ILE A 338 -16.17 -5.81 -15.40
C ILE A 338 -15.43 -6.05 -14.09
N VAL A 339 -14.74 -5.04 -13.54
CA VAL A 339 -14.07 -5.12 -12.25
C VAL A 339 -15.08 -5.39 -11.13
N THR A 340 -16.21 -4.69 -11.13
CA THR A 340 -17.30 -4.91 -10.16
C THR A 340 -17.82 -6.34 -10.23
N LYS A 341 -18.10 -6.82 -11.44
CA LYS A 341 -18.72 -8.13 -11.67
C LYS A 341 -17.80 -9.31 -11.33
N GLU A 342 -16.52 -9.20 -11.68
CA GLU A 342 -15.59 -10.34 -11.62
C GLU A 342 -14.70 -10.31 -10.37
N LEU A 343 -14.35 -9.12 -9.87
CA LEU A 343 -13.29 -8.98 -8.89
C LEU A 343 -13.74 -8.47 -7.51
N LEU A 344 -14.83 -7.70 -7.45
CA LEU A 344 -15.26 -7.12 -6.17
C LEU A 344 -15.69 -8.20 -5.18
N THR A 345 -15.14 -8.13 -3.98
CA THR A 345 -15.52 -8.95 -2.82
C THR A 345 -15.86 -8.04 -1.65
N PRO A 346 -16.46 -8.53 -0.56
CA PRO A 346 -16.66 -7.73 0.65
C PRO A 346 -15.36 -7.24 1.32
N LYS A 347 -14.19 -7.76 0.90
CA LYS A 347 -12.89 -7.51 1.54
C LYS A 347 -11.81 -6.98 0.58
N GLY A 348 -12.19 -6.38 -0.54
CA GLY A 348 -11.26 -5.85 -1.55
C GLY A 348 -11.51 -6.41 -2.94
N LEU A 349 -10.58 -6.17 -3.86
CA LEU A 349 -10.63 -6.73 -5.21
C LEU A 349 -9.80 -8.01 -5.28
N ARG A 350 -10.37 -9.05 -5.91
CA ARG A 350 -9.60 -10.24 -6.29
C ARG A 350 -8.47 -9.87 -7.23
N SER A 351 -7.33 -10.49 -7.07
CA SER A 351 -6.16 -10.33 -7.94
C SER A 351 -6.31 -11.04 -9.29
N LEU A 352 -7.29 -11.94 -9.40
CA LEU A 352 -7.64 -12.67 -10.63
C LEU A 352 -9.13 -13.04 -10.60
N SER A 353 -9.80 -12.98 -11.76
CA SER A 353 -11.18 -13.43 -11.89
C SER A 353 -11.33 -14.93 -11.66
N PRO A 354 -12.42 -15.36 -10.97
CA PRO A 354 -12.74 -16.79 -10.82
C PRO A 354 -12.93 -17.56 -12.15
N LYS A 355 -13.12 -16.85 -13.25
CA LYS A 355 -13.27 -17.46 -14.58
C LYS A 355 -11.94 -17.67 -15.31
N SER A 356 -10.85 -17.15 -14.79
CA SER A 356 -9.52 -17.27 -15.40
C SER A 356 -8.86 -18.60 -15.00
N GLY A 357 -8.11 -19.18 -15.92
CA GLY A 357 -7.25 -20.31 -15.61
C GLY A 357 -6.23 -19.96 -14.52
N GLY A 358 -5.94 -20.89 -13.64
CA GLY A 358 -5.01 -20.66 -12.53
C GLY A 358 -5.59 -19.91 -11.33
N TYR A 359 -6.93 -19.68 -11.29
CA TYR A 359 -7.59 -19.09 -10.13
C TYR A 359 -7.36 -19.91 -8.86
N ASN A 360 -6.72 -19.31 -7.89
CA ASN A 360 -6.36 -19.90 -6.59
C ASN A 360 -6.65 -18.88 -5.46
N PRO A 361 -7.89 -18.88 -4.92
CA PRO A 361 -8.35 -17.82 -4.03
C PRO A 361 -7.92 -17.99 -2.57
N ASN A 362 -7.39 -19.16 -2.16
CA ASN A 362 -7.13 -19.45 -0.76
C ASN A 362 -5.62 -19.35 -0.45
N TYR A 363 -5.28 -18.44 0.46
CA TYR A 363 -3.89 -18.23 0.91
C TYR A 363 -3.58 -19.13 2.12
N VAL A 364 -3.37 -20.43 1.85
CA VAL A 364 -3.20 -21.45 2.90
C VAL A 364 -2.08 -22.44 2.56
N GLY A 365 -1.67 -23.23 3.55
CA GLY A 365 -0.68 -24.27 3.39
C GLY A 365 0.79 -23.80 3.42
N PRO A 366 1.73 -24.65 2.98
CA PRO A 366 3.16 -24.34 2.93
C PRO A 366 3.48 -23.11 2.06
N GLN A 367 4.67 -22.52 2.27
CA GLN A 367 5.10 -21.28 1.61
C GLN A 367 4.88 -21.30 0.10
N ILE A 368 5.31 -22.36 -0.60
CA ILE A 368 5.17 -22.48 -2.06
C ILE A 368 3.70 -22.40 -2.51
N GLN A 369 2.78 -23.03 -1.78
CA GLN A 369 1.35 -22.97 -2.12
C GLN A 369 0.77 -21.58 -1.93
N ARG A 370 1.19 -20.91 -0.86
CA ARG A 370 0.80 -19.51 -0.60
C ARG A 370 1.35 -18.55 -1.65
N ASP A 371 2.62 -18.73 -2.06
CA ASP A 371 3.24 -17.90 -3.08
C ASP A 371 2.54 -18.04 -4.43
N TYR A 372 2.09 -19.26 -4.80
CA TYR A 372 1.25 -19.46 -5.98
C TYR A 372 -0.15 -18.82 -5.86
N ALA A 373 -0.73 -18.73 -4.67
CA ALA A 373 -2.04 -18.14 -4.45
C ALA A 373 -2.01 -16.60 -4.37
N TYR A 374 -0.87 -16.02 -3.99
CA TYR A 374 -0.73 -14.64 -3.50
C TYR A 374 -1.34 -13.59 -4.42
N HIS A 375 -1.20 -13.73 -5.75
CA HIS A 375 -1.80 -12.85 -6.74
C HIS A 375 -2.67 -13.59 -7.77
N GLN A 376 -3.22 -14.75 -7.40
CA GLN A 376 -4.01 -15.60 -8.30
C GLN A 376 -5.46 -15.79 -7.84
N GLY A 377 -6.01 -14.81 -7.16
CA GLY A 377 -7.43 -14.83 -6.77
C GLY A 377 -7.71 -14.36 -5.35
N THR A 378 -6.69 -14.15 -4.52
CA THR A 378 -6.82 -13.51 -3.20
C THR A 378 -7.36 -12.09 -3.34
N ALA A 379 -8.09 -11.60 -2.34
CA ALA A 379 -8.67 -10.26 -2.31
C ALA A 379 -7.76 -9.27 -1.56
N TRP A 380 -7.59 -8.08 -2.14
CA TRP A 380 -6.69 -7.04 -1.67
C TRP A 380 -7.45 -5.76 -1.31
N PRO A 381 -7.51 -5.38 -0.02
CA PRO A 381 -8.26 -4.20 0.43
C PRO A 381 -7.77 -2.88 -0.14
N TRP A 382 -6.46 -2.67 -0.33
CA TRP A 382 -5.93 -1.40 -0.83
C TRP A 382 -6.45 -1.05 -2.23
N LEU A 383 -6.72 -2.03 -3.05
CA LEU A 383 -7.32 -1.83 -4.37
C LEU A 383 -8.76 -1.29 -4.30
N ALA A 384 -9.45 -1.52 -3.17
CA ALA A 384 -10.78 -0.96 -2.96
C ALA A 384 -10.76 0.57 -2.89
N GLY A 385 -9.67 1.18 -2.41
CA GLY A 385 -9.50 2.64 -2.43
C GLY A 385 -9.60 3.21 -3.83
N PHE A 386 -8.86 2.66 -4.77
CA PHE A 386 -8.90 3.07 -6.18
C PHE A 386 -10.22 2.67 -6.85
N TYR A 387 -10.78 1.51 -6.51
CA TYR A 387 -12.10 1.10 -7.01
C TYR A 387 -13.19 2.09 -6.60
N PHE A 388 -13.24 2.50 -5.35
CA PHE A 388 -14.27 3.44 -4.89
C PHE A 388 -14.03 4.87 -5.36
N GLU A 389 -12.78 5.29 -5.55
CA GLU A 389 -12.51 6.55 -6.25
C GLU A 389 -13.05 6.50 -7.69
N ALA A 390 -12.79 5.42 -8.44
CA ALA A 390 -13.34 5.19 -9.77
C ALA A 390 -14.87 5.16 -9.74
N TYR A 391 -15.47 4.51 -8.76
CA TYR A 391 -16.93 4.42 -8.58
C TYR A 391 -17.55 5.78 -8.33
N LEU A 392 -16.97 6.61 -7.45
CA LEU A 392 -17.43 7.98 -7.19
C LEU A 392 -17.26 8.89 -8.41
N ARG A 393 -16.21 8.71 -9.21
CA ARG A 393 -16.05 9.48 -10.47
C ARG A 393 -17.18 9.23 -11.46
N ILE A 394 -17.73 8.03 -11.50
CA ILE A 394 -18.80 7.65 -12.44
C ILE A 394 -20.18 7.93 -11.83
N TYR A 395 -20.43 7.47 -10.62
CA TYR A 395 -21.77 7.50 -10.01
C TYR A 395 -22.01 8.71 -9.10
N LYS A 396 -20.97 9.49 -8.79
CA LYS A 396 -21.08 10.69 -7.95
C LYS A 396 -21.80 10.37 -6.62
N MET A 397 -22.69 11.22 -6.19
CA MET A 397 -23.46 11.07 -4.94
C MET A 397 -24.29 9.77 -4.87
N SER A 398 -24.74 9.24 -6.01
CA SER A 398 -25.54 8.00 -6.01
C SER A 398 -24.73 6.78 -5.60
N GLY A 399 -23.39 6.88 -5.60
CA GLY A 399 -22.48 5.82 -5.15
C GLY A 399 -22.25 5.75 -3.63
N ILE A 400 -22.55 6.81 -2.88
CA ILE A 400 -22.18 6.95 -1.47
C ILE A 400 -22.74 5.80 -0.62
N GLY A 401 -24.04 5.55 -0.67
CA GLY A 401 -24.66 4.53 0.18
C GLY A 401 -24.19 3.09 -0.11
N PHE A 402 -23.64 2.82 -1.29
CA PHE A 402 -22.98 1.55 -1.58
C PHE A 402 -21.64 1.45 -0.84
N ILE A 403 -20.85 2.52 -0.88
CA ILE A 403 -19.53 2.56 -0.26
C ILE A 403 -19.63 2.50 1.26
N GLU A 404 -20.57 3.24 1.86
CA GLU A 404 -20.83 3.22 3.31
C GLU A 404 -21.16 1.80 3.79
N ARG A 405 -22.08 1.10 3.10
CA ARG A 405 -22.39 -0.30 3.40
C ARG A 405 -21.22 -1.25 3.25
N TYR A 406 -20.34 -1.00 2.29
CA TYR A 406 -19.14 -1.78 2.10
C TYR A 406 -18.16 -1.60 3.27
N LEU A 407 -17.98 -0.37 3.76
CA LEU A 407 -17.07 -0.06 4.85
C LEU A 407 -17.47 -0.70 6.18
N ILE A 408 -18.78 -0.87 6.44
CA ILE A 408 -19.29 -1.58 7.63
C ILE A 408 -18.68 -2.99 7.74
N GLY A 409 -18.43 -3.65 6.60
CA GLY A 409 -17.80 -4.96 6.57
C GLY A 409 -16.35 -5.01 7.12
N TYR A 410 -15.69 -3.86 7.29
CA TYR A 410 -14.36 -3.77 7.89
C TYR A 410 -14.38 -3.51 9.39
N GLU A 411 -15.51 -3.08 9.98
CA GLU A 411 -15.60 -2.88 11.42
C GLU A 411 -15.36 -4.20 12.18
N ASP A 412 -15.85 -5.31 11.66
CA ASP A 412 -15.65 -6.65 12.24
C ASP A 412 -14.17 -7.07 12.20
N GLU A 413 -13.40 -6.59 11.21
CA GLU A 413 -11.98 -6.91 11.09
C GLU A 413 -11.15 -6.27 12.21
N MET A 414 -11.63 -5.18 12.80
CA MET A 414 -10.95 -4.52 13.93
C MET A 414 -10.78 -5.42 15.15
N SER A 415 -11.48 -6.53 15.22
CA SER A 415 -11.43 -7.49 16.34
C SER A 415 -11.11 -8.93 15.92
N SER A 416 -10.90 -9.20 14.62
CA SER A 416 -10.82 -10.57 14.11
C SER A 416 -9.40 -11.09 13.96
N HIS A 417 -8.67 -10.64 12.95
CA HIS A 417 -7.34 -11.16 12.62
C HIS A 417 -6.22 -10.33 13.30
N CYS A 418 -6.38 -9.00 13.28
CA CYS A 418 -5.56 -8.06 14.04
C CYS A 418 -6.47 -7.05 14.74
N ILE A 419 -6.21 -6.79 16.01
CA ILE A 419 -7.00 -5.82 16.77
C ILE A 419 -6.66 -4.40 16.32
N GLY A 420 -7.66 -3.69 15.80
CA GLY A 420 -7.57 -2.29 15.40
C GLY A 420 -6.85 -2.03 14.08
N SER A 421 -6.65 -3.06 13.24
CA SER A 421 -6.00 -2.91 11.94
C SER A 421 -6.62 -3.81 10.87
N ILE A 422 -6.09 -3.78 9.66
CA ILE A 422 -6.59 -4.51 8.50
C ILE A 422 -5.50 -5.45 8.00
N SER A 423 -5.87 -6.74 7.82
CA SER A 423 -4.99 -7.78 7.26
C SER A 423 -4.50 -7.43 5.88
N GLU A 424 -3.33 -7.93 5.51
CA GLU A 424 -2.68 -7.72 4.21
C GLU A 424 -3.58 -8.11 3.04
N LEU A 425 -4.16 -9.29 3.09
CA LEU A 425 -5.03 -9.83 2.06
C LEU A 425 -6.10 -10.74 2.69
N PHE A 426 -7.07 -11.12 1.88
CA PHE A 426 -8.14 -12.04 2.27
C PHE A 426 -8.25 -13.18 1.27
N ASP A 427 -8.74 -14.35 1.73
CA ASP A 427 -9.16 -15.37 0.79
C ASP A 427 -10.17 -14.78 -0.20
N GLY A 428 -10.07 -15.13 -1.49
CA GLY A 428 -10.94 -14.57 -2.53
C GLY A 428 -12.34 -15.17 -2.58
N ASN A 429 -12.58 -16.25 -1.82
CA ASN A 429 -13.88 -16.92 -1.69
C ASN A 429 -14.39 -16.89 -0.24
N PRO A 430 -15.71 -17.02 -0.03
CA PRO A 430 -16.27 -17.12 1.32
C PRO A 430 -15.58 -18.18 2.17
N PRO A 431 -15.35 -17.93 3.43
CA PRO A 431 -15.82 -16.79 4.23
C PRO A 431 -14.92 -15.56 4.21
N PHE A 432 -14.02 -15.38 3.23
CA PHE A 432 -13.12 -14.24 3.06
C PHE A 432 -12.23 -13.99 4.30
N LYS A 433 -11.52 -15.03 4.75
CA LYS A 433 -10.66 -14.95 5.94
C LYS A 433 -9.47 -14.03 5.70
N GLY A 434 -9.14 -13.20 6.70
CA GLY A 434 -7.92 -12.41 6.74
C GLY A 434 -6.67 -13.30 6.73
N ARG A 435 -5.68 -12.92 5.92
CA ARG A 435 -4.45 -13.67 5.67
C ARG A 435 -3.23 -12.75 5.58
N GLY A 436 -2.05 -13.35 5.47
CA GLY A 436 -0.79 -12.61 5.34
C GLY A 436 -0.42 -11.88 6.62
N ALA A 437 0.19 -10.71 6.47
CA ALA A 437 0.51 -9.82 7.58
C ALA A 437 -0.77 -9.36 8.29
N ILE A 438 -0.72 -9.32 9.63
CA ILE A 438 -1.91 -8.99 10.43
C ILE A 438 -2.30 -7.52 10.35
N SER A 439 -1.37 -6.65 9.91
CA SER A 439 -1.57 -5.22 9.76
C SER A 439 -0.77 -4.75 8.56
N PHE A 440 -1.42 -4.08 7.60
CA PHE A 440 -0.81 -3.71 6.33
C PHE A 440 -1.08 -2.25 5.97
N ALA A 441 0.01 -1.49 5.75
CA ALA A 441 -0.02 -0.03 5.62
C ALA A 441 -0.90 0.46 4.47
N MET A 442 -0.76 -0.11 3.28
CA MET A 442 -1.57 0.29 2.11
C MET A 442 -3.06 0.08 2.37
N ASN A 443 -3.46 -0.99 3.08
CA ASN A 443 -4.86 -1.27 3.34
C ASN A 443 -5.47 -0.25 4.30
N VAL A 444 -4.78 0.06 5.40
CA VAL A 444 -5.21 1.09 6.35
C VAL A 444 -5.30 2.44 5.66
N ALA A 445 -4.27 2.80 4.88
CA ALA A 445 -4.19 4.05 4.12
C ALA A 445 -5.36 4.22 3.15
N GLU A 446 -5.65 3.19 2.36
CA GLU A 446 -6.67 3.28 1.32
C GLU A 446 -8.10 3.26 1.90
N ILE A 447 -8.33 2.58 3.02
CA ILE A 447 -9.62 2.69 3.72
C ILE A 447 -9.79 4.10 4.34
N LEU A 448 -8.76 4.66 4.95
CA LEU A 448 -8.78 6.06 5.40
C LEU A 448 -9.05 7.03 4.23
N ARG A 449 -8.42 6.77 3.07
CA ARG A 449 -8.64 7.58 1.86
C ARG A 449 -10.08 7.47 1.33
N ILE A 450 -10.72 6.30 1.41
CA ILE A 450 -12.16 6.15 1.08
C ILE A 450 -13.01 7.01 2.01
N LEU A 451 -12.77 6.95 3.33
CA LEU A 451 -13.50 7.77 4.31
C LEU A 451 -13.34 9.27 4.03
N TYR A 452 -12.13 9.70 3.70
CA TYR A 452 -11.86 11.08 3.28
C TYR A 452 -12.62 11.46 1.99
N LEU A 453 -12.62 10.60 0.98
CA LEU A 453 -13.35 10.85 -0.26
C LEU A 453 -14.87 11.00 0.01
N LEU A 454 -15.43 10.16 0.86
CA LEU A 454 -16.84 10.25 1.26
C LEU A 454 -17.14 11.57 1.96
N SER A 455 -16.26 12.04 2.86
CA SER A 455 -16.48 13.32 3.56
C SER A 455 -16.57 14.51 2.61
N LYS A 456 -15.94 14.46 1.43
CA LYS A 456 -16.02 15.52 0.41
C LYS A 456 -17.36 15.58 -0.33
N TYR A 457 -18.19 14.55 -0.23
CA TYR A 457 -19.52 14.49 -0.83
C TYR A 457 -20.66 14.74 0.17
N ASN A 458 -20.37 14.70 1.48
CA ASN A 458 -21.38 14.89 2.53
C ASN A 458 -21.54 16.38 2.96
N TYR A 459 -20.92 17.34 2.23
CA TYR A 459 -21.04 18.79 2.48
C TYR A 459 -21.59 19.52 1.25
#